data_ec394961deeef93748f737206dd209a5
#
_entry.id   ec394961deeef93748f737206dd209a5
#
_cell.length_a   1.000
_cell.length_b   1.000
_cell.length_c   1.000
_cell.angle_alpha   90.00
_cell.angle_beta   90.00
_cell.angle_gamma   90.00
#
_symmetry.space_group_name_H-M   'P 1'
#
loop_
_entity.id
_entity.type
_entity.pdbx_description
1 polymer ?
#
loop_
_entity_poly.entity_id
_entity_poly.type
_entity_poly.pdbx_seq_one_letter_code
_entity_poly.pdbx_strand_id
1 'polypeptide(L)'
;MLKGDYKMGYKLIVMDMDDTLMTSDNEVSAETAKYLMNIQAQGYKVVLASGRPTDGMMPTAKHLKLDQYKSYVISYNGGKTVNVSDEKVEVSRTVSKSDFDSIVDFCRAHSLFVLTYQDGYIVYEGEHEYMNIESELTGLPMKQVDDLKAYIQQDAPKVMGIDYVPNITSIRNNLEGHF
;
A
#
# COMPACT_ATOMS: atom_id res chain seq x y z
N MET A 1 20.31 25.09 -38.43
CA MET A 1 19.54 24.99 -37.17
C MET A 1 19.17 23.54 -36.95
N LEU A 2 19.92 22.87 -36.12
CA LEU A 2 19.65 21.46 -35.77
C LEU A 2 18.52 21.42 -34.74
N LYS A 3 17.29 21.06 -35.15
CA LYS A 3 16.26 20.60 -34.24
C LYS A 3 16.69 19.22 -33.77
N GLY A 4 17.41 19.16 -32.66
CA GLY A 4 17.62 17.94 -31.95
C GLY A 4 16.29 17.47 -31.36
N ASP A 5 15.73 16.43 -31.93
CA ASP A 5 14.68 15.64 -31.29
C ASP A 5 15.27 15.02 -30.02
N TYR A 6 15.19 15.75 -28.91
CA TYR A 6 15.36 15.16 -27.59
C TYR A 6 14.14 14.26 -27.34
N LYS A 7 14.17 13.07 -27.92
CA LYS A 7 13.34 11.98 -27.49
C LYS A 7 13.76 11.66 -26.06
N MET A 8 13.09 12.24 -25.07
CA MET A 8 13.28 11.84 -23.68
C MET A 8 12.99 10.34 -23.62
N GLY A 9 14.02 9.56 -23.25
CA GLY A 9 13.97 8.11 -23.32
C GLY A 9 13.18 7.43 -22.22
N TYR A 10 12.42 8.16 -21.38
CA TYR A 10 11.57 7.60 -20.34
C TYR A 10 10.38 6.90 -20.98
N LYS A 11 10.15 5.63 -20.61
CA LYS A 11 9.00 4.84 -21.03
C LYS A 11 8.15 4.35 -19.87
N LEU A 12 8.58 4.63 -18.65
CA LEU A 12 7.96 4.23 -17.42
C LEU A 12 7.77 5.44 -16.52
N ILE A 13 6.56 5.59 -15.99
CA ILE A 13 6.19 6.57 -14.98
C ILE A 13 5.68 5.81 -13.78
N VAL A 14 6.37 5.93 -12.65
CA VAL A 14 5.97 5.35 -11.38
C VAL A 14 5.49 6.50 -10.51
N MET A 15 4.30 6.37 -9.93
CA MET A 15 3.69 7.41 -9.09
C MET A 15 3.22 6.84 -7.78
N ASP A 16 3.43 7.61 -6.73
CA ASP A 16 2.77 7.40 -5.46
C ASP A 16 1.29 7.82 -5.55
N MET A 17 0.47 7.33 -4.63
CA MET A 17 -0.97 7.59 -4.61
C MET A 17 -1.30 8.74 -3.66
N ASP A 18 -1.08 8.57 -2.38
CA ASP A 18 -1.50 9.52 -1.35
C ASP A 18 -0.66 10.80 -1.44
N ASP A 19 -1.30 11.97 -1.34
CA ASP A 19 -0.68 13.29 -1.48
C ASP A 19 0.10 13.54 -2.80
N THR A 20 -0.04 12.64 -3.80
CA THR A 20 0.63 12.74 -5.11
C THR A 20 -0.37 12.62 -6.26
N LEU A 21 -0.96 11.44 -6.45
CA LEU A 21 -1.94 11.16 -7.51
C LEU A 21 -3.36 11.48 -7.06
N MET A 22 -3.67 11.16 -5.80
CA MET A 22 -5.00 11.32 -5.23
C MET A 22 -5.25 12.75 -4.77
N THR A 23 -6.46 13.23 -4.96
CA THR A 23 -6.96 14.49 -4.37
C THR A 23 -7.29 14.30 -2.89
N SER A 24 -7.60 15.42 -2.20
CA SER A 24 -8.12 15.38 -0.81
C SER A 24 -9.38 14.53 -0.63
N ASP A 25 -10.14 14.34 -1.71
CA ASP A 25 -11.36 13.52 -1.71
C ASP A 25 -11.07 12.04 -2.00
N ASN A 26 -9.80 11.63 -1.97
CA ASN A 26 -9.34 10.28 -2.26
C ASN A 26 -9.73 9.79 -3.67
N GLU A 27 -9.69 10.69 -4.65
CA GLU A 27 -10.01 10.41 -6.05
C GLU A 27 -8.90 10.91 -6.98
N VAL A 28 -8.82 10.34 -8.19
CA VAL A 28 -7.97 10.88 -9.26
C VAL A 28 -8.78 11.90 -10.04
N SER A 29 -8.26 13.12 -10.20
CA SER A 29 -8.97 14.13 -10.99
C SER A 29 -9.22 13.66 -12.43
N ALA A 30 -10.35 14.05 -13.01
CA ALA A 30 -10.71 13.67 -14.38
C ALA A 30 -9.65 14.13 -15.41
N GLU A 31 -9.01 15.26 -15.17
CA GLU A 31 -7.93 15.77 -16.02
C GLU A 31 -6.69 14.88 -15.93
N THR A 32 -6.23 14.56 -14.72
CA THR A 32 -5.08 13.67 -14.48
C THR A 32 -5.34 12.27 -15.06
N ALA A 33 -6.52 11.70 -14.82
CA ALA A 33 -6.89 10.39 -15.37
C ALA A 33 -6.83 10.38 -16.91
N LYS A 34 -7.37 11.44 -17.55
CA LYS A 34 -7.34 11.60 -19.01
C LYS A 34 -5.89 11.67 -19.53
N TYR A 35 -5.02 12.44 -18.89
CA TYR A 35 -3.60 12.52 -19.27
C TYR A 35 -2.90 11.18 -19.14
N LEU A 36 -3.08 10.48 -18.05
CA LEU A 36 -2.46 9.18 -17.79
C LEU A 36 -2.92 8.11 -18.80
N MET A 37 -4.21 8.08 -19.11
CA MET A 37 -4.72 7.18 -20.15
C MET A 37 -4.16 7.53 -21.55
N ASN A 38 -4.00 8.82 -21.85
CA ASN A 38 -3.48 9.27 -23.14
C ASN A 38 -2.00 8.91 -23.33
N ILE A 39 -1.16 9.09 -22.32
CA ILE A 39 0.26 8.70 -22.40
C ILE A 39 0.41 7.18 -22.49
N GLN A 40 -0.43 6.40 -21.82
CA GLN A 40 -0.44 4.94 -21.96
C GLN A 40 -0.77 4.53 -23.41
N ALA A 41 -1.74 5.19 -24.04
CA ALA A 41 -2.07 4.96 -25.46
C ALA A 41 -0.91 5.29 -26.41
N GLN A 42 0.04 6.13 -25.99
CA GLN A 42 1.27 6.45 -26.72
C GLN A 42 2.42 5.47 -26.44
N GLY A 43 2.18 4.41 -25.63
CA GLY A 43 3.14 3.35 -25.33
C GLY A 43 3.98 3.58 -24.07
N TYR A 44 3.67 4.58 -23.26
CA TYR A 44 4.28 4.75 -21.93
C TYR A 44 3.61 3.82 -20.92
N LYS A 45 4.39 3.32 -19.97
CA LYS A 45 3.87 2.54 -18.84
C LYS A 45 3.63 3.46 -17.65
N VAL A 46 2.48 3.30 -17.02
CA VAL A 46 2.14 3.96 -15.75
C VAL A 46 2.04 2.89 -14.68
N VAL A 47 2.77 3.03 -13.60
CA VAL A 47 2.79 2.13 -12.45
C VAL A 47 2.40 2.92 -11.20
N LEU A 48 1.54 2.38 -10.38
CA LEU A 48 1.23 2.93 -9.07
C LEU A 48 2.10 2.24 -8.02
N ALA A 49 2.69 3.03 -7.12
CA ALA A 49 3.47 2.53 -5.99
C ALA A 49 2.97 3.18 -4.71
N SER A 50 2.58 2.40 -3.70
CA SER A 50 2.00 2.93 -2.48
C SER A 50 2.26 2.03 -1.27
N GLY A 51 2.09 2.58 -0.07
CA GLY A 51 1.97 1.83 1.17
C GLY A 51 0.65 1.08 1.33
N ARG A 52 -0.34 1.38 0.48
CA ARG A 52 -1.66 0.74 0.49
C ARG A 52 -1.56 -0.76 0.21
N PRO A 53 -2.53 -1.56 0.69
CA PRO A 53 -2.70 -2.95 0.27
C PRO A 53 -3.08 -3.03 -1.22
N THR A 54 -2.75 -4.14 -1.85
CA THR A 54 -3.04 -4.36 -3.29
C THR A 54 -4.51 -4.11 -3.61
N ASP A 55 -5.41 -4.68 -2.81
CA ASP A 55 -6.86 -4.57 -3.02
C ASP A 55 -7.36 -3.12 -2.92
N GLY A 56 -6.75 -2.30 -2.06
CA GLY A 56 -7.05 -0.86 -1.95
C GLY A 56 -6.51 -0.03 -3.12
N MET A 57 -5.58 -0.54 -3.92
CA MET A 57 -5.04 0.12 -5.11
C MET A 57 -5.77 -0.26 -6.40
N MET A 58 -6.37 -1.45 -6.46
CA MET A 58 -6.96 -2.01 -7.69
C MET A 58 -8.09 -1.16 -8.28
N PRO A 59 -9.00 -0.54 -7.50
CA PRO A 59 -10.01 0.35 -8.06
C PRO A 59 -9.43 1.50 -8.86
N THR A 60 -8.42 2.19 -8.31
CA THR A 60 -7.71 3.29 -8.99
C THR A 60 -6.94 2.79 -10.20
N ALA A 61 -6.26 1.65 -10.09
CA ALA A 61 -5.53 1.05 -11.20
C ALA A 61 -6.45 0.71 -12.38
N LYS A 62 -7.63 0.13 -12.13
CA LYS A 62 -8.65 -0.19 -13.13
C LYS A 62 -9.29 1.09 -13.70
N HIS A 63 -9.54 2.11 -12.88
CA HIS A 63 -10.03 3.42 -13.34
C HIS A 63 -9.06 4.05 -14.35
N LEU A 64 -7.75 3.94 -14.13
CA LEU A 64 -6.70 4.41 -15.03
C LEU A 64 -6.41 3.45 -16.19
N LYS A 65 -7.16 2.35 -16.33
CA LYS A 65 -7.00 1.33 -17.37
C LYS A 65 -5.64 0.63 -17.39
N LEU A 66 -4.97 0.52 -16.24
CA LEU A 66 -3.69 -0.15 -16.14
C LEU A 66 -3.76 -1.63 -16.56
N ASP A 67 -4.92 -2.26 -16.36
CA ASP A 67 -5.25 -3.60 -16.83
C ASP A 67 -5.15 -3.74 -18.35
N GLN A 68 -5.61 -2.74 -19.11
CA GLN A 68 -5.61 -2.74 -20.57
C GLN A 68 -4.20 -2.52 -21.15
N TYR A 69 -3.35 -1.82 -20.41
CA TYR A 69 -1.98 -1.50 -20.83
C TYR A 69 -0.92 -2.43 -20.24
N LYS A 70 -1.32 -3.56 -19.63
CA LYS A 70 -0.42 -4.54 -19.00
C LYS A 70 0.59 -3.87 -18.06
N SER A 71 0.07 -3.11 -17.14
CA SER A 71 0.86 -2.36 -16.18
C SER A 71 0.79 -2.98 -14.78
N TYR A 72 1.38 -2.34 -13.79
CA TYR A 72 1.62 -2.92 -12.48
C TYR A 72 1.17 -1.99 -11.36
N VAL A 73 0.87 -2.59 -10.21
CA VAL A 73 0.83 -1.92 -8.92
C VAL A 73 1.94 -2.48 -8.04
N ILE A 74 2.57 -1.59 -7.27
CA ILE A 74 3.56 -1.90 -6.25
C ILE A 74 2.94 -1.50 -4.91
N SER A 75 2.55 -2.47 -4.12
CA SER A 75 1.79 -2.31 -2.87
C SER A 75 2.65 -2.64 -1.65
N TYR A 76 2.12 -2.36 -0.46
CA TYR A 76 2.75 -2.65 0.84
C TYR A 76 4.19 -2.11 0.94
N ASN A 77 4.42 -0.84 0.53
CA ASN A 77 5.75 -0.21 0.51
C ASN A 77 6.80 -0.99 -0.30
N GLY A 78 6.41 -1.62 -1.41
CA GLY A 78 7.29 -2.45 -2.24
C GLY A 78 7.27 -3.94 -1.89
N GLY A 79 6.48 -4.35 -0.91
CA GLY A 79 6.35 -5.75 -0.50
C GLY A 79 5.72 -6.65 -1.55
N LYS A 80 4.86 -6.09 -2.42
CA LYS A 80 4.18 -6.87 -3.45
C LYS A 80 4.08 -6.11 -4.76
N THR A 81 4.42 -6.76 -5.87
CA THR A 81 4.21 -6.23 -7.23
C THR A 81 3.24 -7.14 -7.97
N VAL A 82 2.17 -6.55 -8.50
CA VAL A 82 1.10 -7.29 -9.17
C VAL A 82 0.87 -6.71 -10.56
N ASN A 83 0.80 -7.58 -11.56
CA ASN A 83 0.34 -7.22 -12.89
C ASN A 83 -1.18 -7.02 -12.86
N VAL A 84 -1.64 -5.83 -13.26
CA VAL A 84 -3.07 -5.46 -13.13
C VAL A 84 -3.96 -6.22 -14.14
N SER A 85 -3.38 -6.70 -15.25
CA SER A 85 -4.16 -7.34 -16.34
C SER A 85 -4.63 -8.76 -16.00
N ASP A 86 -3.81 -9.52 -15.30
CA ASP A 86 -4.05 -10.93 -14.97
C ASP A 86 -3.94 -11.21 -13.48
N GLU A 87 -3.74 -10.16 -12.69
CA GLU A 87 -3.58 -10.18 -11.23
C GLU A 87 -2.43 -11.09 -10.75
N LYS A 88 -1.51 -11.40 -11.66
CA LYS A 88 -0.35 -12.22 -11.35
C LYS A 88 0.61 -11.48 -10.42
N VAL A 89 1.00 -12.14 -9.34
CA VAL A 89 2.02 -11.66 -8.41
C VAL A 89 3.40 -11.92 -9.03
N GLU A 90 4.14 -10.86 -9.33
CA GLU A 90 5.49 -10.93 -9.88
C GLU A 90 6.57 -10.90 -8.79
N VAL A 91 6.30 -10.15 -7.71
CA VAL A 91 7.18 -10.06 -6.54
C VAL A 91 6.31 -10.14 -5.30
N SER A 92 6.75 -10.94 -4.33
CA SER A 92 6.15 -11.00 -2.98
C SER A 92 7.27 -11.06 -1.96
N ARG A 93 7.28 -10.10 -1.04
CA ARG A 93 8.13 -10.07 0.15
C ARG A 93 7.22 -9.84 1.34
N THR A 94 7.28 -10.74 2.29
CA THR A 94 6.40 -10.78 3.44
C THR A 94 7.20 -10.65 4.73
N VAL A 95 6.54 -10.26 5.77
CA VAL A 95 7.02 -10.36 7.15
C VAL A 95 6.81 -11.81 7.56
N SER A 96 7.87 -12.51 7.98
CA SER A 96 7.75 -13.90 8.41
C SER A 96 6.80 -14.02 9.60
N LYS A 97 6.16 -15.20 9.77
CA LYS A 97 5.27 -15.42 10.92
C LYS A 97 5.98 -15.17 12.26
N SER A 98 7.26 -15.53 12.38
CA SER A 98 8.04 -15.29 13.61
C SER A 98 8.29 -13.80 13.87
N ASP A 99 8.62 -13.05 12.82
CA ASP A 99 8.81 -11.59 12.93
C ASP A 99 7.48 -10.88 13.19
N PHE A 100 6.41 -11.32 12.53
CA PHE A 100 5.06 -10.84 12.79
C PHE A 100 4.68 -11.00 14.27
N ASP A 101 4.89 -12.18 14.86
CA ASP A 101 4.61 -12.44 16.26
C ASP A 101 5.42 -11.54 17.19
N SER A 102 6.69 -11.33 16.86
CA SER A 102 7.58 -10.44 17.63
C SER A 102 7.13 -8.97 17.56
N ILE A 103 6.69 -8.52 16.37
CA ILE A 103 6.17 -7.16 16.20
C ILE A 103 4.85 -6.98 16.94
N VAL A 104 3.94 -7.97 16.92
CA VAL A 104 2.69 -7.92 17.68
C VAL A 104 2.96 -7.86 19.17
N ASP A 105 3.90 -8.67 19.69
CA ASP A 105 4.29 -8.64 21.10
C ASP A 105 4.91 -7.28 21.48
N PHE A 106 5.73 -6.71 20.61
CA PHE A 106 6.26 -5.36 20.79
C PHE A 106 5.12 -4.32 20.86
N CYS A 107 4.17 -4.36 19.92
CA CYS A 107 3.02 -3.45 19.94
C CYS A 107 2.21 -3.57 21.22
N ARG A 108 1.93 -4.80 21.69
CA ARG A 108 1.23 -5.04 22.95
C ARG A 108 1.99 -4.48 24.17
N ALA A 109 3.31 -4.70 24.22
CA ALA A 109 4.16 -4.21 25.30
C ALA A 109 4.20 -2.67 25.40
N HIS A 110 3.97 -1.97 24.27
CA HIS A 110 3.96 -0.51 24.20
C HIS A 110 2.55 0.07 24.07
N SER A 111 1.50 -0.73 24.24
CA SER A 111 0.09 -0.34 24.12
C SER A 111 -0.27 0.29 22.77
N LEU A 112 0.42 -0.13 21.70
CA LEU A 112 0.09 0.29 20.35
C LEU A 112 -1.10 -0.50 19.83
N PHE A 113 -2.00 0.17 19.11
CA PHE A 113 -3.00 -0.50 18.29
C PHE A 113 -2.30 -1.19 17.10
N VAL A 114 -2.59 -2.47 16.87
CA VAL A 114 -1.91 -3.26 15.85
C VAL A 114 -2.89 -3.83 14.83
N LEU A 115 -2.51 -3.72 13.56
CA LEU A 115 -3.26 -4.28 12.44
C LEU A 115 -2.35 -4.91 11.38
N THR A 116 -2.96 -5.76 10.58
CA THR A 116 -2.38 -6.38 9.38
C THR A 116 -3.46 -6.61 8.33
N TYR A 117 -3.12 -7.32 7.26
CA TYR A 117 -4.03 -7.59 6.14
C TYR A 117 -4.08 -9.08 5.83
N GLN A 118 -5.27 -9.61 5.66
CA GLN A 118 -5.50 -10.98 5.20
C GLN A 118 -6.83 -11.08 4.47
N ASP A 119 -6.83 -11.77 3.33
CA ASP A 119 -8.03 -12.12 2.54
C ASP A 119 -8.93 -10.91 2.20
N GLY A 120 -8.32 -9.76 1.88
CA GLY A 120 -9.02 -8.51 1.55
C GLY A 120 -9.57 -7.75 2.75
N TYR A 121 -9.21 -8.14 3.97
CA TYR A 121 -9.59 -7.46 5.21
C TYR A 121 -8.39 -6.77 5.86
N ILE A 122 -8.68 -5.67 6.56
CA ILE A 122 -7.82 -5.14 7.61
C ILE A 122 -8.15 -5.93 8.88
N VAL A 123 -7.21 -6.75 9.34
CA VAL A 123 -7.37 -7.57 10.55
C VAL A 123 -6.66 -6.90 11.70
N TYR A 124 -7.35 -6.75 12.84
CA TYR A 124 -6.83 -6.01 13.99
C TYR A 124 -7.31 -6.59 15.31
N GLU A 125 -6.61 -6.25 16.40
CA GLU A 125 -7.04 -6.51 17.77
C GLU A 125 -7.09 -5.23 18.59
N GLY A 126 -7.93 -5.22 19.63
CA GLY A 126 -8.11 -4.05 20.48
C GLY A 126 -8.94 -2.95 19.85
N GLU A 127 -8.82 -1.75 20.42
CA GLU A 127 -9.54 -0.52 19.99
C GLU A 127 -8.60 0.67 20.06
N HIS A 128 -8.76 1.63 19.15
CA HIS A 128 -8.03 2.90 19.15
C HIS A 128 -8.80 3.98 18.40
N GLU A 129 -8.60 5.25 18.76
CA GLU A 129 -9.25 6.39 18.09
C GLU A 129 -8.98 6.39 16.58
N TYR A 130 -7.77 6.03 16.17
CA TYR A 130 -7.33 6.01 14.77
C TYR A 130 -7.58 4.68 14.05
N MET A 131 -8.31 3.75 14.64
CA MET A 131 -8.51 2.40 14.09
C MET A 131 -9.12 2.37 12.68
N ASN A 132 -9.98 3.36 12.37
CA ASN A 132 -10.72 3.40 11.10
C ASN A 132 -9.96 4.07 9.95
N ILE A 133 -8.87 4.80 10.22
CA ILE A 133 -8.15 5.59 9.20
C ILE A 133 -7.74 4.73 8.01
N GLU A 134 -7.19 3.55 8.27
CA GLU A 134 -6.73 2.65 7.20
C GLU A 134 -7.90 2.16 6.33
N SER A 135 -9.06 1.87 6.93
CA SER A 135 -10.27 1.49 6.20
C SER A 135 -10.82 2.65 5.36
N GLU A 136 -10.81 3.86 5.88
CA GLU A 136 -11.24 5.07 5.17
C GLU A 136 -10.35 5.36 3.96
N LEU A 137 -9.03 5.20 4.12
CA LEU A 137 -8.06 5.42 3.03
C LEU A 137 -8.13 4.34 1.94
N THR A 138 -8.32 3.10 2.31
CA THR A 138 -8.18 1.95 1.40
C THR A 138 -9.50 1.41 0.87
N GLY A 139 -10.61 1.72 1.56
CA GLY A 139 -11.93 1.14 1.29
C GLY A 139 -12.07 -0.32 1.70
N LEU A 140 -11.08 -0.90 2.38
CA LEU A 140 -11.14 -2.29 2.81
C LEU A 140 -12.00 -2.48 4.07
N PRO A 141 -12.76 -3.59 4.15
CA PRO A 141 -13.49 -3.94 5.35
C PRO A 141 -12.56 -4.30 6.49
N MET A 142 -13.02 -4.03 7.71
CA MET A 142 -12.29 -4.33 8.94
C MET A 142 -12.78 -5.61 9.59
N LYS A 143 -11.86 -6.37 10.20
CA LYS A 143 -12.14 -7.59 10.96
C LYS A 143 -11.41 -7.58 12.29
N GLN A 144 -12.18 -7.44 13.37
CA GLN A 144 -11.64 -7.59 14.71
C GLN A 144 -11.44 -9.05 15.07
N VAL A 145 -10.33 -9.34 15.74
CA VAL A 145 -10.02 -10.67 16.30
C VAL A 145 -9.55 -10.53 17.75
N ASP A 146 -9.70 -11.58 18.52
CA ASP A 146 -9.29 -11.59 19.94
C ASP A 146 -7.76 -11.66 20.08
N ASP A 147 -7.09 -12.35 19.14
CA ASP A 147 -5.63 -12.54 19.14
C ASP A 147 -5.12 -12.62 17.70
N LEU A 148 -4.40 -11.59 17.26
CA LEU A 148 -3.79 -11.52 15.93
C LEU A 148 -2.79 -12.65 15.69
N LYS A 149 -2.00 -13.03 16.69
CA LYS A 149 -1.00 -14.10 16.55
C LYS A 149 -1.65 -15.48 16.36
N ALA A 150 -2.79 -15.70 17.03
CA ALA A 150 -3.57 -16.92 16.87
C ALA A 150 -4.34 -16.94 15.54
N TYR A 151 -4.77 -15.78 15.06
CA TYR A 151 -5.53 -15.67 13.82
C TYR A 151 -4.65 -15.76 12.57
N ILE A 152 -3.53 -15.03 12.53
CA ILE A 152 -2.58 -14.99 11.41
C ILE A 152 -1.60 -16.17 11.56
N GLN A 153 -1.76 -17.22 10.75
CA GLN A 153 -0.95 -18.43 10.80
C GLN A 153 0.11 -18.52 9.68
N GLN A 154 0.20 -17.51 8.86
CA GLN A 154 1.12 -17.43 7.73
C GLN A 154 1.88 -16.10 7.76
N ASP A 155 2.84 -15.95 6.87
CA ASP A 155 3.55 -14.70 6.66
C ASP A 155 2.56 -13.58 6.31
N ALA A 156 2.79 -12.40 6.85
CA ALA A 156 1.95 -11.24 6.64
C ALA A 156 2.54 -10.29 5.57
N PRO A 157 1.71 -9.65 4.74
CA PRO A 157 2.23 -8.71 3.75
C PRO A 157 2.78 -7.42 4.39
N LYS A 158 2.24 -7.04 5.54
CA LYS A 158 2.60 -5.83 6.30
C LYS A 158 2.00 -5.94 7.70
N VAL A 159 2.64 -5.38 8.68
CA VAL A 159 2.10 -5.15 10.02
C VAL A 159 2.30 -3.69 10.41
N MET A 160 1.32 -3.10 11.09
CA MET A 160 1.36 -1.70 11.51
C MET A 160 1.02 -1.58 13.00
N GLY A 161 1.86 -0.85 13.72
CA GLY A 161 1.55 -0.32 15.05
C GLY A 161 1.12 1.15 14.93
N ILE A 162 0.02 1.52 15.55
CA ILE A 162 -0.60 2.84 15.45
C ILE A 162 -0.80 3.41 16.85
N ASP A 163 -0.45 4.70 17.01
CA ASP A 163 -0.72 5.47 18.22
C ASP A 163 -0.60 6.97 17.94
N TYR A 164 -0.80 7.78 18.96
CA TYR A 164 -0.57 9.22 18.91
C TYR A 164 0.90 9.56 18.63
N VAL A 165 1.10 10.64 17.87
CA VAL A 165 2.44 11.06 17.42
C VAL A 165 3.49 11.15 18.55
N PRO A 166 3.20 11.69 19.75
CA PRO A 166 4.17 11.73 20.83
C PRO A 166 4.65 10.35 21.28
N ASN A 167 3.73 9.37 21.37
CA ASN A 167 4.07 8.00 21.76
C ASN A 167 4.92 7.31 20.69
N ILE A 168 4.50 7.39 19.44
CA ILE A 168 5.26 6.82 18.31
C ILE A 168 6.66 7.42 18.25
N THR A 169 6.81 8.74 18.44
CA THR A 169 8.10 9.42 18.44
C THR A 169 9.03 8.91 19.58
N SER A 170 8.46 8.70 20.77
CA SER A 170 9.20 8.15 21.92
C SER A 170 9.67 6.71 21.66
N ILE A 171 8.80 5.88 21.09
CA ILE A 171 9.08 4.47 20.82
C ILE A 171 10.07 4.31 19.67
N ARG A 172 9.98 5.15 18.62
CA ARG A 172 10.85 5.09 17.44
C ARG A 172 12.33 5.06 17.79
N ASN A 173 12.75 5.84 18.77
CA ASN A 173 14.13 5.89 19.20
C ASN A 173 14.62 4.58 19.85
N ASN A 174 13.70 3.73 20.27
CA ASN A 174 13.99 2.43 20.89
C ASN A 174 13.87 1.27 19.89
N LEU A 175 13.39 1.53 18.65
CA LEU A 175 13.22 0.51 17.62
C LEU A 175 14.52 0.17 16.88
N GLU A 176 15.51 1.09 16.86
CA GLU A 176 16.77 0.84 16.18
C GLU A 176 17.50 -0.34 16.83
N GLY A 177 17.62 -1.44 16.09
CA GLY A 177 18.30 -2.67 16.50
C GLY A 177 17.42 -3.78 17.10
N HIS A 178 16.09 -3.63 17.11
CA HIS A 178 15.16 -4.65 17.56
C HIS A 178 14.65 -5.56 16.43
N PHE A 179 14.70 -5.10 15.17
CA PHE A 179 14.24 -5.83 13.97
C PHE A 179 15.22 -5.71 12.82
#